data_6c5b72415d2b8aa3f06b3ce0d2d6b757
#
_entry.id   6c5b72415d2b8aa3f06b3ce0d2d6b757
#
_cell.length_a   1.000
_cell.length_b   1.000
_cell.length_c   1.000
_cell.angle_alpha   90.00
_cell.angle_beta   90.00
_cell.angle_gamma   90.00
#
_symmetry.space_group_name_H-M   'P 1'
#
loop_
_entity.id
_entity.type
_entity.pdbx_description
1 polymer ?
#
loop_
_entity_poly.entity_id
_entity_poly.type
_entity_poly.pdbx_seq_one_letter_code
_entity_poly.pdbx_strand_id
1 'polypeptide(L)'
;MSNNTITDFNKLNDKQKDLLTVNIIKGLVMDGVRNANSGHPGGPMSLADFTYILYSEFLTIDPKNPDWENRDRVVLSVGHTCMLIYSILYLCGYLKMDDLKNFRKLGSLTPGHPEIETPGVDANTGPLGQGVGMGIGMALAEKASSNSSLKRFTYILAGDGDLQEPIALGASTLAGHWKLSNLIMFYDKNDIQIAGNTSRVDSTDYAKLYDAMGWHVQEIDGHNHDEIRLSLKNAQSSDKPSIIIGKTIIAKGSHSLEHSPKSHGSPFSEDEIKLTKEKLEI
;
A
#
# COMPACT_ATOMS: atom_id res chain seq x y z
N MET A 1 -3.59 6.32 -36.29
CA MET A 1 -4.83 5.75 -35.75
C MET A 1 -4.43 4.48 -35.03
N SER A 2 -4.18 4.54 -33.74
CA SER A 2 -3.90 3.33 -32.94
C SER A 2 -5.23 2.60 -32.77
N ASN A 3 -5.32 1.38 -33.27
CA ASN A 3 -6.37 0.46 -32.92
C ASN A 3 -6.31 0.23 -31.41
N ASN A 4 -7.16 0.89 -30.65
CA ASN A 4 -7.45 0.51 -29.27
C ASN A 4 -8.11 -0.86 -29.32
N THR A 5 -7.32 -1.89 -29.37
CA THR A 5 -7.78 -3.26 -29.17
C THR A 5 -8.13 -3.37 -27.71
N ILE A 6 -9.41 -3.28 -27.38
CA ILE A 6 -9.89 -3.58 -26.01
C ILE A 6 -9.40 -5.00 -25.73
N THR A 7 -8.45 -5.12 -24.81
CA THR A 7 -7.91 -6.43 -24.41
C THR A 7 -9.04 -7.21 -23.73
N ASP A 8 -9.42 -8.34 -24.33
CA ASP A 8 -10.43 -9.21 -23.72
C ASP A 8 -9.81 -9.87 -22.48
N PHE A 9 -10.13 -9.34 -21.31
CA PHE A 9 -9.61 -9.80 -20.01
C PHE A 9 -9.77 -11.31 -19.80
N ASN A 10 -10.83 -11.90 -20.34
CA ASN A 10 -11.09 -13.33 -20.18
C ASN A 10 -10.12 -14.24 -20.98
N LYS A 11 -9.41 -13.68 -21.97
CA LYS A 11 -8.40 -14.39 -22.75
C LYS A 11 -7.00 -14.31 -22.17
N LEU A 12 -6.79 -13.49 -21.16
CA LEU A 12 -5.50 -13.35 -20.49
C LEU A 12 -5.25 -14.51 -19.55
N ASN A 13 -3.98 -14.95 -19.45
CA ASN A 13 -3.55 -15.82 -18.36
C ASN A 13 -3.42 -15.01 -17.05
N ASP A 14 -3.25 -15.69 -15.93
CA ASP A 14 -3.28 -15.04 -14.61
C ASP A 14 -2.17 -14.00 -14.45
N LYS A 15 -0.94 -14.25 -14.90
CA LYS A 15 0.15 -13.27 -14.86
C LYS A 15 -0.14 -12.01 -15.70
N GLN A 16 -0.82 -12.18 -16.83
CA GLN A 16 -1.24 -11.05 -17.68
C GLN A 16 -2.35 -10.25 -17.02
N LYS A 17 -3.29 -10.92 -16.35
CA LYS A 17 -4.36 -10.26 -15.57
C LYS A 17 -3.77 -9.46 -14.42
N ASP A 18 -2.84 -10.03 -13.68
CA ASP A 18 -2.13 -9.36 -12.59
C ASP A 18 -1.45 -8.09 -13.10
N LEU A 19 -0.64 -8.20 -14.15
CA LEU A 19 0.08 -7.06 -14.71
C LEU A 19 -0.87 -5.97 -15.21
N LEU A 20 -1.91 -6.35 -15.96
CA LEU A 20 -2.90 -5.39 -16.46
C LEU A 20 -3.61 -4.67 -15.31
N THR A 21 -4.01 -5.40 -14.25
CA THR A 21 -4.70 -4.80 -13.10
C THR A 21 -3.79 -3.83 -12.35
N VAL A 22 -2.53 -4.20 -12.11
CA VAL A 22 -1.53 -3.31 -11.51
C VAL A 22 -1.32 -2.06 -12.36
N ASN A 23 -1.23 -2.20 -13.69
CA ASN A 23 -1.08 -1.07 -14.60
C ASN A 23 -2.31 -0.16 -14.58
N ILE A 24 -3.53 -0.72 -14.51
CA ILE A 24 -4.77 0.06 -14.35
C ILE A 24 -4.75 0.84 -13.03
N ILE A 25 -4.34 0.22 -11.91
CA ILE A 25 -4.19 0.91 -10.62
C ILE A 25 -3.24 2.11 -10.77
N LYS A 26 -2.08 1.92 -11.39
CA LYS A 26 -1.11 3.00 -11.65
C LYS A 26 -1.71 4.11 -12.52
N GLY A 27 -2.50 3.74 -13.55
CA GLY A 27 -3.25 4.68 -14.38
C GLY A 27 -4.24 5.52 -13.58
N LEU A 28 -5.07 4.88 -12.75
CA LEU A 28 -6.03 5.57 -11.87
C LEU A 28 -5.35 6.53 -10.89
N VAL A 29 -4.21 6.12 -10.34
CA VAL A 29 -3.39 6.98 -9.45
C VAL A 29 -2.92 8.23 -10.18
N MET A 30 -2.31 8.08 -11.36
CA MET A 30 -1.82 9.23 -12.13
C MET A 30 -2.96 10.18 -12.52
N ASP A 31 -4.06 9.64 -13.02
CA ASP A 31 -5.22 10.43 -13.44
C ASP A 31 -5.87 11.16 -12.26
N GLY A 32 -6.09 10.49 -11.13
CA GLY A 32 -6.68 11.09 -9.94
C GLY A 32 -5.82 12.21 -9.37
N VAL A 33 -4.51 11.99 -9.24
CA VAL A 33 -3.56 13.00 -8.77
C VAL A 33 -3.48 14.18 -9.75
N ARG A 34 -3.47 13.93 -11.05
CA ARG A 34 -3.42 14.99 -12.07
C ARG A 34 -4.72 15.79 -12.09
N ASN A 35 -5.88 15.12 -12.04
CA ASN A 35 -7.19 15.78 -12.01
C ASN A 35 -7.34 16.71 -10.79
N ALA A 36 -6.86 16.30 -9.64
CA ALA A 36 -6.82 17.13 -8.43
C ALA A 36 -5.73 18.21 -8.48
N ASN A 37 -4.81 18.15 -9.43
CA ASN A 37 -3.59 18.94 -9.50
C ASN A 37 -2.81 18.99 -8.18
N SER A 38 -2.94 17.93 -7.38
CA SER A 38 -2.35 17.79 -6.05
C SER A 38 -2.31 16.32 -5.65
N GLY A 39 -1.23 15.88 -5.02
CA GLY A 39 -1.08 14.51 -4.50
C GLY A 39 0.28 13.89 -4.79
N HIS A 40 0.39 12.61 -4.48
CA HIS A 40 1.64 11.87 -4.47
C HIS A 40 1.51 10.64 -5.37
N PRO A 41 1.99 10.65 -6.62
CA PRO A 41 1.82 9.51 -7.52
C PRO A 41 2.89 8.43 -7.37
N GLY A 42 4.11 8.80 -6.96
CA GLY A 42 5.28 7.90 -7.01
C GLY A 42 5.20 6.73 -6.04
N GLY A 43 4.88 6.98 -4.76
CA GLY A 43 4.71 5.93 -3.74
C GLY A 43 3.54 4.98 -4.05
N PRO A 44 2.36 5.45 -4.45
CA PRO A 44 1.30 4.58 -4.94
C PRO A 44 1.72 3.61 -6.05
N MET A 45 2.55 4.07 -6.98
CA MET A 45 3.03 3.23 -8.09
C MET A 45 4.08 2.20 -7.64
N SER A 46 4.85 2.47 -6.57
CA SER A 46 5.77 1.48 -5.99
C SER A 46 5.02 0.41 -5.19
N LEU A 47 3.97 0.80 -4.48
CA LEU A 47 3.15 -0.08 -3.63
C LEU A 47 2.11 -0.91 -4.41
N ALA A 48 1.85 -0.58 -5.68
CA ALA A 48 0.73 -1.13 -6.44
C ALA A 48 0.76 -2.67 -6.55
N ASP A 49 1.93 -3.25 -6.81
CA ASP A 49 2.11 -4.70 -6.98
C ASP A 49 1.74 -5.46 -5.69
N PHE A 50 2.33 -5.05 -4.55
CA PHE A 50 2.05 -5.69 -3.26
C PHE A 50 0.58 -5.52 -2.86
N THR A 51 0.05 -4.30 -2.97
CA THR A 51 -1.31 -4.00 -2.52
C THR A 51 -2.34 -4.73 -3.38
N TYR A 52 -2.11 -4.86 -4.68
CA TYR A 52 -2.97 -5.67 -5.56
C TYR A 52 -3.01 -7.14 -5.11
N ILE A 53 -1.87 -7.79 -4.93
CA ILE A 53 -1.81 -9.20 -4.50
C ILE A 53 -2.45 -9.37 -3.12
N LEU A 54 -2.20 -8.44 -2.19
CA LEU A 54 -2.81 -8.46 -0.87
C LEU A 54 -4.34 -8.48 -0.97
N TYR A 55 -4.94 -7.51 -1.70
CA TYR A 55 -6.39 -7.36 -1.79
C TYR A 55 -7.07 -8.45 -2.63
N SER A 56 -6.41 -8.98 -3.66
CA SER A 56 -7.00 -9.97 -4.56
C SER A 56 -6.94 -11.40 -4.03
N GLU A 57 -5.96 -11.74 -3.16
CA GLU A 57 -5.68 -13.13 -2.82
C GLU A 57 -5.63 -13.44 -1.32
N PHE A 58 -5.34 -12.46 -0.46
CA PHE A 58 -5.02 -12.69 0.95
C PHE A 58 -6.00 -12.07 1.93
N LEU A 59 -6.65 -10.96 1.58
CA LEU A 59 -7.56 -10.28 2.48
C LEU A 59 -8.93 -10.97 2.56
N THR A 60 -9.42 -11.10 3.78
CA THR A 60 -10.80 -11.47 4.07
C THR A 60 -11.62 -10.18 4.26
N ILE A 61 -12.34 -9.77 3.23
CA ILE A 61 -13.16 -8.55 3.19
C ILE A 61 -14.52 -8.82 2.54
N ASP A 62 -15.51 -7.98 2.84
CA ASP A 62 -16.81 -7.97 2.14
C ASP A 62 -17.20 -6.54 1.74
N PRO A 63 -17.06 -6.17 0.45
CA PRO A 63 -17.44 -4.84 -0.03
C PRO A 63 -18.91 -4.48 0.15
N LYS A 64 -19.80 -5.46 0.33
CA LYS A 64 -21.22 -5.24 0.59
C LYS A 64 -21.51 -4.95 2.06
N ASN A 65 -20.57 -5.33 2.94
CA ASN A 65 -20.65 -5.09 4.36
C ASN A 65 -19.28 -4.58 4.88
N PRO A 66 -18.93 -3.31 4.59
CA PRO A 66 -17.62 -2.74 4.93
C PRO A 66 -17.34 -2.73 6.44
N ASP A 67 -18.39 -2.75 7.27
CA ASP A 67 -18.28 -2.77 8.75
C ASP A 67 -18.26 -4.17 9.35
N TRP A 68 -18.17 -5.20 8.50
CA TRP A 68 -18.13 -6.59 8.99
C TRP A 68 -16.99 -6.79 9.99
N GLU A 69 -17.34 -7.18 11.22
CA GLU A 69 -16.37 -7.28 12.32
C GLU A 69 -15.27 -8.33 12.08
N ASN A 70 -15.58 -9.41 11.35
CA ASN A 70 -14.66 -10.52 11.13
C ASN A 70 -13.74 -10.32 9.91
N ARG A 71 -13.68 -9.14 9.33
CA ARG A 71 -12.77 -8.84 8.24
C ARG A 71 -11.35 -8.54 8.74
N ASP A 72 -10.36 -8.76 7.88
CA ASP A 72 -9.01 -8.24 8.09
C ASP A 72 -8.99 -6.70 8.10
N ARG A 73 -7.92 -6.12 8.61
CA ARG A 73 -7.70 -4.66 8.67
C ARG A 73 -6.51 -4.27 7.81
N VAL A 74 -6.64 -3.16 7.10
CA VAL A 74 -5.53 -2.59 6.32
C VAL A 74 -5.32 -1.15 6.72
N VAL A 75 -4.12 -0.84 7.21
CA VAL A 75 -3.71 0.51 7.59
C VAL A 75 -2.67 1.02 6.60
N LEU A 76 -3.04 2.01 5.79
CA LEU A 76 -2.10 2.73 4.95
C LEU A 76 -1.39 3.80 5.81
N SER A 77 -0.25 3.45 6.41
CA SER A 77 0.50 4.36 7.28
C SER A 77 1.11 5.51 6.48
N VAL A 78 1.61 5.24 5.28
CA VAL A 78 2.02 6.26 4.29
C VAL A 78 0.80 6.98 3.70
N GLY A 79 0.02 7.65 4.55
CA GLY A 79 -1.28 8.22 4.20
C GLY A 79 -1.30 9.14 2.99
N HIS A 80 -0.18 9.80 2.67
CA HIS A 80 -0.05 10.62 1.47
C HIS A 80 -0.18 9.82 0.17
N THR A 81 0.01 8.49 0.20
CA THR A 81 -0.16 7.60 -0.96
C THR A 81 -1.61 7.13 -1.15
N CYS A 82 -2.57 7.81 -0.54
CA CYS A 82 -3.99 7.43 -0.44
C CYS A 82 -4.68 7.12 -1.77
N MET A 83 -4.25 7.73 -2.89
CA MET A 83 -4.85 7.43 -4.18
C MET A 83 -4.66 5.97 -4.61
N LEU A 84 -3.62 5.27 -4.09
CA LEU A 84 -3.47 3.82 -4.21
C LEU A 84 -4.67 3.09 -3.61
N ILE A 85 -4.94 3.36 -2.31
CA ILE A 85 -6.01 2.64 -1.61
C ILE A 85 -7.37 2.95 -2.21
N TYR A 86 -7.62 4.21 -2.64
CA TYR A 86 -8.88 4.57 -3.30
C TYR A 86 -9.06 3.86 -4.64
N SER A 87 -7.98 3.70 -5.42
CA SER A 87 -8.01 2.92 -6.67
C SER A 87 -8.33 1.45 -6.42
N ILE A 88 -7.75 0.86 -5.39
CA ILE A 88 -8.04 -0.53 -4.96
C ILE A 88 -9.49 -0.65 -4.48
N LEU A 89 -9.95 0.25 -3.61
CA LEU A 89 -11.32 0.23 -3.07
C LEU A 89 -12.37 0.42 -4.18
N TYR A 90 -12.06 1.21 -5.22
CA TYR A 90 -12.88 1.30 -6.41
C TYR A 90 -12.98 -0.05 -7.14
N LEU A 91 -11.85 -0.73 -7.38
CA LEU A 91 -11.84 -2.04 -8.05
C LEU A 91 -12.53 -3.12 -7.21
N CYS A 92 -12.48 -3.04 -5.88
CA CYS A 92 -13.20 -3.92 -4.97
C CYS A 92 -14.71 -3.62 -4.89
N GLY A 93 -15.18 -2.47 -5.39
CA GLY A 93 -16.59 -2.07 -5.38
C GLY A 93 -17.05 -1.29 -4.15
N TYR A 94 -16.14 -0.82 -3.29
CA TYR A 94 -16.45 0.11 -2.19
C TYR A 94 -16.71 1.54 -2.67
N LEU A 95 -16.02 1.97 -3.71
CA LEU A 95 -16.09 3.32 -4.28
C LEU A 95 -16.57 3.29 -5.73
N LYS A 96 -17.01 4.44 -6.22
CA LYS A 96 -17.41 4.65 -7.61
C LYS A 96 -16.35 5.49 -8.33
N MET A 97 -16.38 5.47 -9.67
CA MET A 97 -15.47 6.29 -10.48
C MET A 97 -15.61 7.79 -10.17
N ASP A 98 -16.80 8.26 -9.85
CA ASP A 98 -17.03 9.67 -9.50
C ASP A 98 -16.37 10.04 -8.17
N ASP A 99 -16.23 9.10 -7.23
CA ASP A 99 -15.49 9.34 -5.99
C ASP A 99 -14.01 9.58 -6.30
N LEU A 100 -13.40 8.78 -7.20
CA LEU A 100 -12.02 8.99 -7.64
C LEU A 100 -11.83 10.33 -8.36
N LYS A 101 -12.78 10.75 -9.22
CA LYS A 101 -12.76 12.05 -9.89
C LYS A 101 -12.88 13.22 -8.92
N ASN A 102 -13.39 12.99 -7.72
CA ASN A 102 -13.54 14.00 -6.68
C ASN A 102 -12.39 13.95 -5.65
N PHE A 103 -11.29 13.29 -5.97
CA PHE A 103 -10.11 13.23 -5.11
C PHE A 103 -9.70 14.63 -4.62
N ARG A 104 -9.52 14.78 -3.30
CA ARG A 104 -9.16 16.02 -2.59
C ARG A 104 -10.18 17.16 -2.70
N LYS A 105 -11.40 16.93 -3.19
CA LYS A 105 -12.46 17.92 -3.12
C LYS A 105 -13.12 17.88 -1.73
N LEU A 106 -13.51 19.06 -1.24
CA LEU A 106 -14.21 19.17 0.05
C LEU A 106 -15.49 18.31 0.06
N GLY A 107 -15.64 17.49 1.09
CA GLY A 107 -16.79 16.60 1.27
C GLY A 107 -16.79 15.36 0.38
N SER A 108 -15.70 15.07 -0.34
CA SER A 108 -15.57 13.81 -1.09
C SER A 108 -15.23 12.64 -0.19
N LEU A 109 -15.53 11.41 -0.66
CA LEU A 109 -15.12 10.16 -0.02
C LEU A 109 -13.63 9.81 -0.27
N THR A 110 -12.90 10.68 -0.97
CA THR A 110 -11.49 10.48 -1.32
C THR A 110 -10.66 11.70 -0.91
N PRO A 111 -10.55 11.98 0.40
CA PRO A 111 -9.75 13.09 0.92
C PRO A 111 -8.25 12.91 0.65
N GLY A 112 -7.45 13.91 1.00
CA GLY A 112 -6.01 13.94 0.73
C GLY A 112 -5.17 12.94 1.52
N HIS A 113 -5.74 12.34 2.55
CA HIS A 113 -5.23 11.23 3.35
C HIS A 113 -6.38 10.31 3.71
N PRO A 114 -6.17 9.02 4.02
CA PRO A 114 -7.24 8.10 4.40
C PRO A 114 -8.00 8.59 5.63
N GLU A 115 -9.32 8.54 5.55
CA GLU A 115 -10.26 8.86 6.64
C GLU A 115 -11.30 7.74 6.77
N ILE A 116 -11.72 7.42 7.99
CA ILE A 116 -12.63 6.29 8.28
C ILE A 116 -14.04 6.47 7.70
N GLU A 117 -14.39 7.67 7.26
CA GLU A 117 -15.62 7.96 6.52
C GLU A 117 -15.61 7.36 5.11
N THR A 118 -14.43 7.02 4.59
CA THR A 118 -14.29 6.29 3.31
C THR A 118 -14.57 4.80 3.55
N PRO A 119 -15.57 4.19 2.91
CA PRO A 119 -15.85 2.77 3.05
C PRO A 119 -14.62 1.91 2.74
N GLY A 120 -14.25 1.02 3.68
CA GLY A 120 -13.08 0.14 3.55
C GLY A 120 -11.76 0.73 4.06
N VAL A 121 -11.76 1.94 4.61
CA VAL A 121 -10.62 2.54 5.33
C VAL A 121 -10.73 2.28 6.82
N ASP A 122 -9.65 1.79 7.43
CA ASP A 122 -9.62 1.36 8.83
C ASP A 122 -9.04 2.40 9.80
N ALA A 123 -8.29 3.37 9.31
CA ALA A 123 -7.63 4.37 10.15
C ALA A 123 -7.45 5.70 9.44
N ASN A 124 -7.61 6.79 10.19
CA ASN A 124 -7.22 8.13 9.77
C ASN A 124 -5.70 8.24 9.84
N THR A 125 -5.04 8.40 8.71
CA THR A 125 -3.57 8.52 8.65
C THR A 125 -3.16 9.80 7.94
N GLY A 126 -1.87 10.11 7.95
CA GLY A 126 -1.32 11.34 7.38
C GLY A 126 0.00 11.71 8.06
N PRO A 127 0.01 11.97 9.39
CA PRO A 127 1.27 12.09 10.11
C PRO A 127 2.03 10.76 10.06
N LEU A 128 3.27 10.79 9.56
CA LEU A 128 4.10 9.61 9.36
C LEU A 128 4.30 8.82 10.67
N GLY A 129 4.37 7.50 10.57
CA GLY A 129 4.55 6.58 11.69
C GLY A 129 3.29 6.33 12.54
N GLN A 130 2.31 7.22 12.52
CA GLN A 130 1.08 7.07 13.32
C GLN A 130 0.27 5.84 12.91
N GLY A 131 0.17 5.57 11.61
CA GLY A 131 -0.51 4.38 11.09
C GLY A 131 0.11 3.08 11.57
N VAL A 132 1.44 3.03 11.72
CA VAL A 132 2.14 1.88 12.33
C VAL A 132 1.64 1.65 13.76
N GLY A 133 1.60 2.72 14.58
CA GLY A 133 1.08 2.64 15.94
C GLY A 133 -0.38 2.20 16.00
N MET A 134 -1.24 2.73 15.12
CA MET A 134 -2.66 2.37 15.04
C MET A 134 -2.85 0.91 14.66
N GLY A 135 -2.16 0.43 13.63
CA GLY A 135 -2.25 -0.97 13.20
C GLY A 135 -1.77 -1.95 14.27
N ILE A 136 -0.70 -1.60 15.01
CA ILE A 136 -0.23 -2.39 16.14
C ILE A 136 -1.29 -2.44 17.25
N GLY A 137 -1.95 -1.30 17.53
CA GLY A 137 -3.07 -1.24 18.48
C GLY A 137 -4.25 -2.13 18.07
N MET A 138 -4.62 -2.14 16.77
CA MET A 138 -5.66 -3.01 16.23
C MET A 138 -5.30 -4.50 16.38
N ALA A 139 -4.06 -4.88 16.02
CA ALA A 139 -3.59 -6.25 16.17
C ALA A 139 -3.55 -6.70 17.64
N LEU A 140 -3.20 -5.81 18.56
CA LEU A 140 -3.22 -6.07 19.99
C LEU A 140 -4.66 -6.28 20.51
N ALA A 141 -5.58 -5.40 20.10
CA ALA A 141 -7.01 -5.51 20.47
C ALA A 141 -7.60 -6.83 19.98
N GLU A 142 -7.30 -7.23 18.74
CA GLU A 142 -7.72 -8.52 18.20
C GLU A 142 -7.15 -9.70 19.00
N LYS A 143 -5.87 -9.67 19.33
CA LYS A 143 -5.23 -10.70 20.16
C LYS A 143 -5.82 -10.79 21.56
N ALA A 144 -6.22 -9.66 22.13
CA ALA A 144 -6.85 -9.60 23.47
C ALA A 144 -8.32 -10.04 23.46
N SER A 145 -8.98 -9.98 22.31
CA SER A 145 -10.36 -10.44 22.14
C SER A 145 -10.42 -11.96 22.12
N SER A 146 -10.64 -12.56 23.29
CA SER A 146 -10.63 -14.01 23.51
C SER A 146 -11.75 -14.81 22.82
N ASN A 147 -12.63 -14.16 22.05
CA ASN A 147 -13.86 -14.74 21.52
C ASN A 147 -13.81 -15.19 20.06
N SER A 148 -12.72 -15.02 19.32
CA SER A 148 -12.71 -15.43 17.92
C SER A 148 -11.92 -16.71 17.70
N SER A 149 -12.62 -17.74 17.22
CA SER A 149 -12.02 -18.93 16.61
C SER A 149 -11.35 -18.62 15.25
N LEU A 150 -11.51 -17.39 14.75
CA LEU A 150 -10.99 -16.91 13.47
C LEU A 150 -9.78 -16.03 13.71
N LYS A 151 -8.66 -16.36 13.06
CA LYS A 151 -7.48 -15.51 13.04
C LYS A 151 -7.71 -14.39 12.01
N ARG A 152 -7.86 -13.15 12.48
CA ARG A 152 -7.94 -11.95 11.66
C ARG A 152 -6.59 -11.26 11.66
N PHE A 153 -6.17 -10.81 10.50
CA PHE A 153 -4.90 -10.11 10.34
C PHE A 153 -5.08 -8.59 10.28
N THR A 154 -4.08 -7.89 10.77
CA THR A 154 -3.89 -6.46 10.53
C THR A 154 -2.68 -6.30 9.63
N TYR A 155 -2.88 -5.68 8.47
CA TYR A 155 -1.83 -5.35 7.54
C TYR A 155 -1.50 -3.86 7.61
N ILE A 156 -0.22 -3.52 7.62
CA ILE A 156 0.25 -2.13 7.61
C ILE A 156 1.08 -1.93 6.34
N LEU A 157 0.79 -0.86 5.60
CA LEU A 157 1.61 -0.41 4.48
C LEU A 157 2.40 0.80 4.93
N ALA A 158 3.72 0.64 5.07
CA ALA A 158 4.65 1.66 5.56
C ALA A 158 5.70 1.99 4.51
N GLY A 159 6.34 3.12 4.62
CA GLY A 159 7.44 3.56 3.75
C GLY A 159 8.64 4.06 4.53
N ASP A 160 9.66 4.53 3.80
CA ASP A 160 10.92 4.97 4.38
C ASP A 160 10.73 6.02 5.49
N GLY A 161 9.94 7.06 5.24
CA GLY A 161 9.70 8.12 6.21
C GLY A 161 8.90 7.67 7.44
N ASP A 162 7.99 6.69 7.29
CA ASP A 162 7.23 6.15 8.43
C ASP A 162 8.13 5.48 9.46
N LEU A 163 9.09 4.66 8.98
CA LEU A 163 9.90 3.84 9.87
C LEU A 163 10.99 4.64 10.57
N GLN A 164 11.30 5.86 10.10
CA GLN A 164 12.17 6.80 10.78
C GLN A 164 11.50 7.48 11.98
N GLU A 165 10.17 7.44 12.08
CA GLU A 165 9.44 8.10 13.15
C GLU A 165 9.55 7.34 14.49
N PRO A 166 9.81 8.03 15.60
CA PRO A 166 9.93 7.39 16.93
C PRO A 166 8.72 6.58 17.35
N ILE A 167 7.51 6.98 16.93
CA ILE A 167 6.27 6.26 17.25
C ILE A 167 6.24 4.89 16.56
N ALA A 168 6.70 4.80 15.30
CA ALA A 168 6.78 3.53 14.58
C ALA A 168 7.75 2.58 15.26
N LEU A 169 8.94 3.06 15.65
CA LEU A 169 9.96 2.25 16.31
C LEU A 169 9.50 1.77 17.70
N GLY A 170 8.96 2.69 18.50
CA GLY A 170 8.48 2.37 19.85
C GLY A 170 7.31 1.37 19.83
N ALA A 171 6.34 1.57 18.95
CA ALA A 171 5.22 0.64 18.80
C ALA A 171 5.68 -0.73 18.27
N SER A 172 6.61 -0.78 17.31
CA SER A 172 7.15 -2.02 16.77
C SER A 172 7.90 -2.85 17.81
N THR A 173 8.61 -2.21 18.75
CA THR A 173 9.24 -2.89 19.88
C THR A 173 8.20 -3.61 20.75
N LEU A 174 7.06 -2.97 21.04
CA LEU A 174 5.96 -3.56 21.78
C LEU A 174 5.31 -4.72 21.02
N ALA A 175 5.12 -4.58 19.70
CA ALA A 175 4.55 -5.64 18.87
C ALA A 175 5.39 -6.93 18.92
N GLY A 176 6.72 -6.82 18.85
CA GLY A 176 7.63 -7.95 19.00
C GLY A 176 7.58 -8.56 20.39
N HIS A 177 7.61 -7.71 21.46
CA HIS A 177 7.49 -8.16 22.85
C HIS A 177 6.21 -8.95 23.11
N TRP A 178 5.08 -8.48 22.57
CA TRP A 178 3.79 -9.15 22.72
C TRP A 178 3.56 -10.29 21.72
N LYS A 179 4.49 -10.53 20.81
CA LYS A 179 4.40 -11.56 19.76
C LYS A 179 3.05 -11.47 19.02
N LEU A 180 2.76 -10.34 18.41
CA LEU A 180 1.53 -10.11 17.67
C LEU A 180 1.56 -10.85 16.32
N SER A 181 1.35 -12.16 16.34
CA SER A 181 1.43 -13.03 15.15
C SER A 181 0.32 -12.79 14.12
N ASN A 182 -0.63 -11.95 14.43
CA ASN A 182 -1.70 -11.47 13.54
C ASN A 182 -1.38 -10.12 12.90
N LEU A 183 -0.14 -9.62 13.03
CA LEU A 183 0.33 -8.36 12.48
C LEU A 183 1.32 -8.63 11.35
N ILE A 184 1.06 -8.04 10.19
CA ILE A 184 1.93 -8.11 9.02
C ILE A 184 2.16 -6.70 8.50
N MET A 185 3.41 -6.26 8.41
CA MET A 185 3.77 -4.96 7.87
C MET A 185 4.56 -5.13 6.58
N PHE A 186 4.14 -4.44 5.53
CA PHE A 186 4.94 -4.27 4.33
C PHE A 186 5.66 -2.93 4.40
N TYR A 187 6.97 -2.97 4.26
CA TYR A 187 7.82 -1.81 4.14
C TYR A 187 8.19 -1.58 2.67
N ASP A 188 7.62 -0.54 2.07
CA ASP A 188 7.96 -0.04 0.74
C ASP A 188 9.32 0.66 0.79
N LYS A 189 10.38 -0.14 0.59
CA LYS A 189 11.75 0.35 0.61
C LYS A 189 12.17 0.81 -0.79
N ASN A 190 11.75 2.03 -1.13
CA ASN A 190 12.09 2.64 -2.42
C ASN A 190 13.27 3.62 -2.36
N ASP A 191 13.82 3.84 -1.16
CA ASP A 191 14.98 4.67 -0.86
C ASP A 191 14.78 6.18 -1.20
N ILE A 192 13.54 6.64 -1.36
CA ILE A 192 13.20 8.04 -1.68
C ILE A 192 12.20 8.60 -0.67
N GLN A 193 12.48 9.79 -0.21
CA GLN A 193 11.58 10.64 0.60
C GLN A 193 11.62 12.08 0.11
N ILE A 194 10.81 12.98 0.67
CA ILE A 194 10.94 14.41 0.38
C ILE A 194 12.27 14.86 0.98
N ALA A 195 13.00 15.40 0.18
CA ALA A 195 13.62 15.96 -0.88
C ALA A 195 14.85 15.17 -1.37
N GLY A 196 14.75 13.84 -1.51
CA GLY A 196 15.85 13.05 -2.07
C GLY A 196 15.98 11.65 -1.45
N ASN A 197 17.15 11.06 -1.65
CA ASN A 197 17.44 9.71 -1.18
C ASN A 197 17.51 9.66 0.35
N THR A 198 16.96 8.58 0.93
CA THR A 198 16.97 8.30 2.38
C THR A 198 18.38 8.28 2.96
N SER A 199 19.37 7.81 2.19
CA SER A 199 20.78 7.74 2.59
C SER A 199 21.40 9.07 3.01
N ARG A 200 20.72 10.19 2.76
CA ARG A 200 21.14 11.51 3.24
C ARG A 200 20.94 11.71 4.74
N VAL A 201 20.03 10.95 5.34
CA VAL A 201 19.59 11.16 6.75
C VAL A 201 19.48 9.86 7.52
N ASP A 202 19.41 8.71 6.85
CA ASP A 202 19.24 7.40 7.49
C ASP A 202 20.13 6.34 6.86
N SER A 203 20.78 5.56 7.72
CA SER A 203 21.62 4.42 7.35
C SER A 203 21.25 3.15 8.15
N THR A 204 20.05 3.14 8.73
CA THR A 204 19.57 2.06 9.57
C THR A 204 19.38 0.78 8.75
N ASP A 205 19.91 -0.32 9.24
CA ASP A 205 19.61 -1.66 8.73
C ASP A 205 18.30 -2.15 9.38
N TYR A 206 17.19 -1.88 8.71
CA TYR A 206 15.86 -2.21 9.23
C TYR A 206 15.66 -3.73 9.37
N ALA A 207 16.29 -4.55 8.55
CA ALA A 207 16.19 -6.00 8.68
C ALA A 207 16.76 -6.46 10.05
N LYS A 208 17.97 -6.01 10.39
CA LYS A 208 18.56 -6.31 11.70
C LYS A 208 17.81 -5.68 12.86
N LEU A 209 17.31 -4.44 12.66
CA LEU A 209 16.57 -3.74 13.71
C LEU A 209 15.29 -4.48 14.08
N TYR A 210 14.47 -4.88 13.09
CA TYR A 210 13.22 -5.60 13.32
C TYR A 210 13.47 -7.05 13.82
N ASP A 211 14.52 -7.72 13.37
CA ASP A 211 14.93 -9.02 13.92
C ASP A 211 15.26 -8.90 15.43
N ALA A 212 16.05 -7.87 15.81
CA ALA A 212 16.37 -7.59 17.22
C ALA A 212 15.12 -7.24 18.06
N MET A 213 14.07 -6.66 17.45
CA MET A 213 12.79 -6.42 18.09
C MET A 213 11.93 -7.70 18.21
N GLY A 214 12.35 -8.83 17.66
CA GLY A 214 11.66 -10.12 17.73
C GLY A 214 10.59 -10.32 16.65
N TRP A 215 10.71 -9.63 15.51
CA TRP A 215 9.86 -9.83 14.34
C TRP A 215 10.37 -10.96 13.45
N HIS A 216 9.48 -11.54 12.67
CA HIS A 216 9.82 -12.38 11.51
C HIS A 216 10.11 -11.45 10.32
N VAL A 217 11.36 -11.44 9.86
CA VAL A 217 11.83 -10.53 8.81
C VAL A 217 11.98 -11.26 7.49
N GLN A 218 11.47 -10.69 6.42
CA GLN A 218 11.65 -11.18 5.06
C GLN A 218 12.04 -10.01 4.15
N GLU A 219 13.04 -10.21 3.30
CA GLU A 219 13.44 -9.24 2.26
C GLU A 219 13.11 -9.83 0.89
N ILE A 220 12.44 -9.05 0.04
CA ILE A 220 11.96 -9.49 -1.26
C ILE A 220 12.13 -8.41 -2.35
N ASP A 221 12.06 -8.80 -3.61
CA ASP A 221 11.71 -7.87 -4.69
C ASP A 221 10.21 -7.53 -4.59
N GLY A 222 9.91 -6.27 -4.22
CA GLY A 222 8.54 -5.80 -4.02
C GLY A 222 7.70 -5.67 -5.30
N HIS A 223 8.28 -5.98 -6.46
CA HIS A 223 7.60 -6.07 -7.76
C HIS A 223 7.48 -7.50 -8.27
N ASN A 224 8.07 -8.48 -7.58
CA ASN A 224 7.96 -9.90 -7.95
C ASN A 224 6.72 -10.52 -7.29
N HIS A 225 5.67 -10.74 -8.08
CA HIS A 225 4.40 -11.27 -7.58
C HIS A 225 4.53 -12.65 -6.91
N ASP A 226 5.43 -13.51 -7.39
CA ASP A 226 5.64 -14.84 -6.80
C ASP A 226 6.32 -14.73 -5.42
N GLU A 227 7.29 -13.80 -5.24
CA GLU A 227 7.92 -13.50 -3.95
C GLU A 227 6.93 -12.84 -2.98
N ILE A 228 6.09 -11.92 -3.45
CA ILE A 228 5.03 -11.29 -2.63
C ILE A 228 4.08 -12.37 -2.10
N ARG A 229 3.59 -13.29 -2.95
CA ARG A 229 2.71 -14.37 -2.54
C ARG A 229 3.36 -15.29 -1.50
N LEU A 230 4.61 -15.64 -1.73
CA LEU A 230 5.35 -16.50 -0.80
C LEU A 230 5.57 -15.82 0.55
N SER A 231 5.97 -14.55 0.55
CA SER A 231 6.21 -13.81 1.79
C SER A 231 4.94 -13.59 2.60
N LEU A 232 3.80 -13.33 1.95
CA LEU A 232 2.50 -13.21 2.63
C LEU A 232 2.08 -14.54 3.28
N LYS A 233 2.24 -15.68 2.59
CA LYS A 233 1.97 -17.02 3.15
C LYS A 233 2.86 -17.32 4.36
N ASN A 234 4.15 -17.02 4.27
CA ASN A 234 5.09 -17.19 5.37
C ASN A 234 4.72 -16.31 6.56
N ALA A 235 4.36 -15.05 6.31
CA ALA A 235 3.96 -14.09 7.34
C ALA A 235 2.69 -14.55 8.08
N GLN A 236 1.67 -15.02 7.35
CA GLN A 236 0.44 -15.54 7.95
C GLN A 236 0.66 -16.81 8.80
N SER A 237 1.72 -17.56 8.54
CA SER A 237 2.09 -18.78 9.26
C SER A 237 3.04 -18.53 10.43
N SER A 238 3.58 -17.33 10.57
CA SER A 238 4.53 -16.96 11.63
C SER A 238 3.85 -16.92 13.00
N ASP A 239 4.59 -17.27 14.05
CA ASP A 239 4.20 -17.09 15.46
C ASP A 239 4.62 -15.73 16.04
N LYS A 240 5.22 -14.87 15.21
CA LYS A 240 5.71 -13.51 15.51
C LYS A 240 5.04 -12.49 14.59
N PRO A 241 5.04 -11.19 14.96
CA PRO A 241 4.71 -10.15 13.98
C PRO A 241 5.68 -10.23 12.81
N SER A 242 5.22 -9.99 11.60
CA SER A 242 6.03 -10.11 10.40
C SER A 242 6.24 -8.76 9.72
N ILE A 243 7.48 -8.48 9.32
CA ILE A 243 7.80 -7.40 8.41
C ILE A 243 8.31 -7.99 7.09
N ILE A 244 7.70 -7.55 5.98
CA ILE A 244 8.12 -7.84 4.62
C ILE A 244 8.75 -6.57 4.07
N ILE A 245 10.08 -6.57 3.93
CA ILE A 245 10.85 -5.45 3.37
C ILE A 245 10.90 -5.64 1.86
N GLY A 246 10.04 -4.94 1.15
CA GLY A 246 9.99 -4.97 -0.31
C GLY A 246 10.93 -3.93 -0.90
N LYS A 247 11.98 -4.37 -1.59
CA LYS A 247 12.77 -3.46 -2.42
C LYS A 247 11.92 -3.06 -3.62
N THR A 248 11.61 -1.79 -3.71
CA THR A 248 10.71 -1.25 -4.74
C THR A 248 11.35 -0.09 -5.50
N ILE A 249 10.62 0.42 -6.47
CA ILE A 249 11.02 1.55 -7.30
C ILE A 249 9.91 2.61 -7.22
N ILE A 250 10.22 3.79 -6.69
CA ILE A 250 9.26 4.89 -6.72
C ILE A 250 8.87 5.20 -8.17
N ALA A 251 7.58 5.48 -8.41
CA ALA A 251 7.00 5.69 -9.74
C ALA A 251 7.27 4.54 -10.73
N LYS A 252 7.24 3.30 -10.25
CA LYS A 252 7.46 2.09 -11.06
C LYS A 252 6.55 2.04 -12.29
N GLY A 253 7.16 1.94 -13.46
CA GLY A 253 6.47 1.89 -14.74
C GLY A 253 6.32 3.25 -15.42
N SER A 254 6.61 4.39 -14.75
CA SER A 254 6.57 5.70 -15.38
C SER A 254 7.55 5.79 -16.56
N HIS A 255 7.27 6.69 -17.49
CA HIS A 255 8.10 6.87 -18.69
C HIS A 255 9.51 7.36 -18.33
N SER A 256 9.61 8.40 -17.48
CA SER A 256 10.88 9.05 -17.18
C SER A 256 11.15 9.31 -15.70
N LEU A 257 10.22 8.95 -14.78
CA LEU A 257 10.28 9.37 -13.38
C LEU A 257 10.59 8.24 -12.40
N GLU A 258 10.90 7.03 -12.86
CA GLU A 258 11.39 5.95 -11.98
C GLU A 258 12.63 6.42 -11.22
N HIS A 259 12.74 6.06 -9.95
CA HIS A 259 13.82 6.45 -9.03
C HIS A 259 13.97 7.96 -8.78
N SER A 260 13.08 8.79 -9.32
CA SER A 260 13.21 10.23 -9.20
C SER A 260 12.48 10.79 -7.98
N PRO A 261 13.14 11.56 -7.11
CA PRO A 261 12.45 12.28 -6.02
C PRO A 261 11.35 13.23 -6.51
N LYS A 262 11.40 13.66 -7.78
CA LYS A 262 10.37 14.52 -8.38
C LYS A 262 9.01 13.82 -8.49
N SER A 263 9.00 12.48 -8.50
CA SER A 263 7.76 11.70 -8.54
C SER A 263 7.06 11.59 -7.19
N HIS A 264 7.72 11.96 -6.09
CA HIS A 264 7.21 11.73 -4.75
C HIS A 264 5.91 12.50 -4.49
N GLY A 265 5.93 13.83 -4.61
CA GLY A 265 4.83 14.69 -4.14
C GLY A 265 4.31 15.71 -5.15
N SER A 266 4.44 15.44 -6.44
CA SER A 266 3.95 16.33 -7.50
C SER A 266 3.18 15.56 -8.57
N PRO A 267 2.05 16.11 -9.06
CA PRO A 267 1.33 15.52 -10.18
C PRO A 267 2.23 15.40 -11.42
N PHE A 268 2.15 14.27 -12.12
CA PHE A 268 2.86 14.11 -13.38
C PHE A 268 2.28 15.05 -14.44
N SER A 269 3.10 15.46 -15.43
CA SER A 269 2.64 16.21 -16.59
C SER A 269 1.72 15.35 -17.46
N GLU A 270 0.89 15.97 -18.28
CA GLU A 270 0.02 15.25 -19.21
C GLU A 270 0.81 14.40 -20.21
N ASP A 271 1.96 14.91 -20.67
CA ASP A 271 2.85 14.16 -21.56
C ASP A 271 3.47 12.95 -20.85
N GLU A 272 3.93 13.09 -19.59
CA GLU A 272 4.45 11.96 -18.81
C GLU A 272 3.38 10.89 -18.59
N ILE A 273 2.15 11.30 -18.26
CA ILE A 273 1.03 10.36 -18.08
C ILE A 273 0.71 9.64 -19.38
N LYS A 274 0.63 10.36 -20.50
CA LYS A 274 0.36 9.76 -21.81
C LYS A 274 1.44 8.73 -22.18
N LEU A 275 2.72 9.10 -22.11
CA LEU A 275 3.82 8.20 -22.43
C LEU A 275 3.92 7.03 -21.46
N THR A 276 3.58 7.25 -20.19
CA THR A 276 3.51 6.16 -19.19
C THR A 276 2.39 5.18 -19.51
N LYS A 277 1.20 5.65 -19.87
CA LYS A 277 0.09 4.78 -20.26
C LYS A 277 0.41 3.97 -21.52
N GLU A 278 1.06 4.58 -22.51
CA GLU A 278 1.56 3.88 -23.71
C GLU A 278 2.55 2.78 -23.33
N LYS A 279 3.51 3.06 -22.41
CA LYS A 279 4.48 2.08 -21.89
C LYS A 279 3.83 0.94 -21.11
N LEU A 280 2.77 1.25 -20.35
CA LEU A 280 2.00 0.29 -19.53
C LEU A 280 0.91 -0.44 -20.32
N GLU A 281 0.70 -0.10 -21.59
CA GLU A 281 -0.31 -0.68 -22.47
C GLU A 281 -1.76 -0.51 -21.95
N ILE A 282 -2.10 0.68 -21.39
CA ILE A 282 -3.42 1.03 -20.82
C ILE A 282 -3.99 2.33 -21.39
#